data_c5027f431aa0523e0d338ca24da1600e
#
_entry.id   c5027f431aa0523e0d338ca24da1600e
#
_cell.length_a   1.000
_cell.length_b   1.000
_cell.length_c   1.000
_cell.angle_alpha   90.00
_cell.angle_beta   90.00
_cell.angle_gamma   90.00
#
_symmetry.space_group_name_H-M   'P 1'
#
loop_
_entity.id
_entity.type
_entity.pdbx_description
1 polymer ?
#
loop_
_entity_poly.entity_id
_entity_poly.type
_entity_poly.pdbx_seq_one_letter_code
_entity_poly.pdbx_strand_id
1 'polypeptide(L)'
;MQMVGLPGLYPVAKEVTMMLSAWIKIPYTIFVCVLVPIYWVERGPANFLWLSDVALLAMVPALWMENRFLTSMMAVGVLLPELAWNLDFFLRLITGFDVIGLNATGYMFESHCMPLFNFFSLFHVMLPLLLLWMIHRLGYDTRAVYAQTLLVWVLLPICYLATDAERNINWVFGIGNPPQTWVSGPLYLLVLMCAYPLFVLIPAHFMLNAGFNRR
;
A
#
# COMPACT_ATOMS: atom_id res chain seq x y z
N MET A 1 -64.66 -10.05 22.56
CA MET A 1 -64.26 -9.31 21.33
C MET A 1 -62.76 -8.97 21.51
N GLN A 2 -61.86 -9.87 21.07
CA GLN A 2 -60.44 -9.73 21.24
C GLN A 2 -59.89 -8.94 20.03
N MET A 3 -59.23 -7.79 20.31
CA MET A 3 -58.51 -7.05 19.27
C MET A 3 -57.17 -7.74 19.00
N VAL A 4 -57.03 -8.28 17.79
CA VAL A 4 -55.79 -8.83 17.27
C VAL A 4 -54.89 -7.63 16.89
N GLY A 5 -53.83 -7.45 17.65
CA GLY A 5 -52.79 -6.47 17.34
C GLY A 5 -51.99 -6.88 16.09
N LEU A 6 -51.98 -6.03 15.10
CA LEU A 6 -51.12 -6.18 13.90
C LEU A 6 -49.66 -5.99 14.31
N PRO A 7 -48.75 -6.87 13.88
CA PRO A 7 -47.30 -6.67 14.13
C PRO A 7 -46.82 -5.45 13.34
N GLY A 8 -46.21 -4.53 14.09
CA GLY A 8 -45.70 -3.26 13.56
C GLY A 8 -44.67 -3.47 12.42
N LEU A 9 -44.92 -2.82 11.33
CA LEU A 9 -43.94 -2.54 10.30
C LEU A 9 -42.83 -1.67 10.93
N TYR A 10 -41.74 -2.28 11.37
CA TYR A 10 -40.51 -1.54 11.61
C TYR A 10 -40.05 -1.00 10.26
N PRO A 11 -39.80 0.28 10.09
CA PRO A 11 -39.17 0.79 8.88
C PRO A 11 -37.81 0.14 8.80
N VAL A 12 -37.58 -0.67 7.76
CA VAL A 12 -36.26 -1.11 7.37
C VAL A 12 -35.44 0.15 7.17
N ALA A 13 -34.54 0.43 8.10
CA ALA A 13 -33.60 1.53 7.98
C ALA A 13 -32.87 1.32 6.64
N LYS A 14 -33.20 2.14 5.66
CA LYS A 14 -32.52 2.20 4.38
C LYS A 14 -31.07 2.55 4.72
N GLU A 15 -30.19 1.55 4.70
CA GLU A 15 -28.75 1.81 4.76
C GLU A 15 -28.47 2.84 3.67
N VAL A 16 -28.23 4.07 4.08
CA VAL A 16 -27.73 5.11 3.20
C VAL A 16 -26.30 4.69 2.90
N THR A 17 -26.15 3.93 1.83
CA THR A 17 -24.83 3.59 1.27
C THR A 17 -24.18 4.92 0.93
N MET A 18 -23.29 5.39 1.80
CA MET A 18 -22.57 6.64 1.61
C MET A 18 -21.55 6.41 0.51
N MET A 19 -21.98 6.58 -0.74
CA MET A 19 -21.11 6.46 -1.90
C MET A 19 -19.97 7.46 -1.79
N LEU A 20 -18.74 6.97 -2.04
CA LEU A 20 -17.56 7.82 -2.10
C LEU A 20 -17.70 8.81 -3.27
N SER A 21 -17.33 10.05 -3.03
CA SER A 21 -17.50 11.13 -4.00
C SER A 21 -16.70 10.87 -5.28
N ALA A 22 -17.33 11.13 -6.43
CA ALA A 22 -16.66 11.11 -7.74
C ALA A 22 -15.46 12.09 -7.80
N TRP A 23 -15.48 13.14 -7.00
CA TRP A 23 -14.38 14.10 -6.85
C TRP A 23 -13.07 13.50 -6.32
N ILE A 24 -13.11 12.31 -5.73
CA ILE A 24 -11.90 11.58 -5.31
C ILE A 24 -11.58 10.50 -6.32
N LYS A 25 -12.60 9.75 -6.78
CA LYS A 25 -12.44 8.63 -7.72
C LYS A 25 -11.83 9.07 -9.04
N ILE A 26 -12.36 10.15 -9.63
CA ILE A 26 -11.95 10.62 -10.97
C ILE A 26 -10.51 11.16 -10.95
N PRO A 27 -10.13 12.13 -10.08
CA PRO A 27 -8.75 12.63 -10.07
C PRO A 27 -7.73 11.54 -9.75
N TYR A 28 -8.04 10.63 -8.83
CA TYR A 28 -7.16 9.50 -8.53
C TYR A 28 -6.94 8.60 -9.74
N THR A 29 -8.02 8.25 -10.45
CA THR A 29 -7.94 7.43 -11.67
C THR A 29 -7.13 8.13 -12.76
N ILE A 30 -7.34 9.43 -12.98
CA ILE A 30 -6.56 10.22 -13.94
C ILE A 30 -5.09 10.23 -13.53
N PHE A 31 -4.79 10.46 -12.26
CA PHE A 31 -3.42 10.45 -11.73
C PHE A 31 -2.73 9.11 -12.04
N VAL A 32 -3.36 7.97 -11.74
CA VAL A 32 -2.81 6.64 -12.03
C VAL A 32 -2.65 6.40 -13.53
N CYS A 33 -3.63 6.79 -14.35
CA CYS A 33 -3.58 6.64 -15.81
C CYS A 33 -2.43 7.45 -16.44
N VAL A 34 -2.05 8.58 -15.86
CA VAL A 34 -0.90 9.38 -16.32
C VAL A 34 0.42 8.82 -15.77
N LEU A 35 0.44 8.41 -14.50
CA LEU A 35 1.62 7.83 -13.86
C LEU A 35 2.10 6.56 -14.56
N VAL A 36 1.19 5.64 -14.90
CA VAL A 36 1.54 4.33 -15.46
C VAL A 36 2.44 4.43 -16.70
N PRO A 37 2.09 5.17 -17.76
CA PRO A 37 2.96 5.27 -18.93
C PRO A 37 4.30 5.96 -18.63
N ILE A 38 4.34 6.94 -17.73
CA ILE A 38 5.58 7.61 -17.32
C ILE A 38 6.51 6.62 -16.62
N TYR A 39 6.00 5.88 -15.62
CA TYR A 39 6.79 4.89 -14.90
C TYR A 39 7.23 3.72 -15.79
N TRP A 40 6.37 3.31 -16.74
CA TRP A 40 6.71 2.27 -17.70
C TRP A 40 7.92 2.66 -18.58
N VAL A 41 7.96 3.91 -19.04
CA VAL A 41 9.06 4.41 -19.87
C VAL A 41 10.33 4.64 -19.03
N GLU A 42 10.22 5.25 -17.86
CA GLU A 42 11.36 5.64 -17.02
C GLU A 42 11.99 4.46 -16.27
N ARG A 43 11.17 3.57 -15.73
CA ARG A 43 11.60 2.49 -14.81
C ARG A 43 11.33 1.11 -15.37
N GLY A 44 10.56 1.00 -16.44
CA GLY A 44 10.15 -0.27 -17.03
C GLY A 44 9.05 -1.00 -16.23
N PRO A 45 8.50 -2.09 -16.79
CA PRO A 45 7.35 -2.79 -16.23
C PRO A 45 7.62 -3.42 -14.85
N ALA A 46 8.87 -3.80 -14.56
CA ALA A 46 9.23 -4.39 -13.27
C ALA A 46 8.99 -3.45 -12.08
N ASN A 47 8.96 -2.12 -12.31
CA ASN A 47 8.66 -1.16 -11.25
C ASN A 47 7.29 -1.41 -10.60
N PHE A 48 6.30 -1.84 -11.38
CA PHE A 48 4.96 -2.13 -10.86
C PHE A 48 4.88 -3.38 -9.96
N LEU A 49 6.00 -4.07 -9.72
CA LEU A 49 6.11 -5.13 -8.72
C LEU A 49 6.39 -4.61 -7.31
N TRP A 50 6.71 -3.32 -7.13
CA TRP A 50 6.74 -2.76 -5.79
C TRP A 50 5.38 -2.88 -5.11
N LEU A 51 5.34 -3.30 -3.85
CA LEU A 51 4.07 -3.41 -3.10
C LEU A 51 3.30 -2.10 -3.03
N SER A 52 4.00 -0.97 -3.00
CA SER A 52 3.42 0.39 -3.10
C SER A 52 2.73 0.64 -4.43
N ASP A 53 3.36 0.25 -5.56
CA ASP A 53 2.77 0.38 -6.89
C ASP A 53 1.59 -0.57 -7.08
N VAL A 54 1.69 -1.81 -6.56
CA VAL A 54 0.55 -2.75 -6.52
C VAL A 54 -0.62 -2.13 -5.76
N ALA A 55 -0.36 -1.52 -4.60
CA ALA A 55 -1.41 -0.85 -3.82
C ALA A 55 -1.97 0.37 -4.56
N LEU A 56 -1.10 1.19 -5.17
CA LEU A 56 -1.51 2.34 -5.98
C LEU A 56 -2.49 1.91 -7.09
N LEU A 57 -2.16 0.87 -7.85
CA LEU A 57 -3.00 0.35 -8.93
C LEU A 57 -4.29 -0.28 -8.41
N ALA A 58 -4.21 -1.09 -7.34
CA ALA A 58 -5.36 -1.77 -6.73
C ALA A 58 -6.36 -0.80 -6.10
N MET A 59 -5.91 0.40 -5.71
CA MET A 59 -6.80 1.42 -5.17
C MET A 59 -7.74 2.02 -6.21
N VAL A 60 -7.46 1.93 -7.52
CA VAL A 60 -8.43 2.33 -8.56
C VAL A 60 -9.72 1.49 -8.46
N PRO A 61 -9.69 0.15 -8.64
CA PRO A 61 -10.90 -0.65 -8.46
C PRO A 61 -11.45 -0.59 -7.03
N ALA A 62 -10.59 -0.48 -6.00
CA ALA A 62 -11.05 -0.37 -4.62
C ALA A 62 -11.92 0.87 -4.39
N LEU A 63 -11.56 2.02 -4.99
CA LEU A 63 -12.34 3.27 -4.93
C LEU A 63 -13.66 3.17 -5.69
N TRP A 64 -13.64 2.64 -6.93
CA TRP A 64 -14.85 2.55 -7.75
C TRP A 64 -15.86 1.56 -7.20
N MET A 65 -15.40 0.42 -6.70
CA MET A 65 -16.24 -0.62 -6.09
C MET A 65 -16.53 -0.36 -4.61
N GLU A 66 -15.93 0.67 -4.01
CA GLU A 66 -15.99 0.94 -2.55
C GLU A 66 -15.67 -0.32 -1.72
N ASN A 67 -14.66 -1.05 -2.17
CA ASN A 67 -14.36 -2.38 -1.68
C ASN A 67 -13.54 -2.32 -0.38
N ARG A 68 -14.23 -2.57 0.75
CA ARG A 68 -13.64 -2.61 2.08
C ARG A 68 -12.49 -3.60 2.19
N PHE A 69 -12.67 -4.82 1.64
CA PHE A 69 -11.67 -5.87 1.74
C PHE A 69 -10.38 -5.51 0.98
N LEU A 70 -10.50 -5.07 -0.27
CA LEU A 70 -9.34 -4.70 -1.08
C LEU A 70 -8.60 -3.50 -0.49
N THR A 71 -9.33 -2.48 -0.01
CA THR A 71 -8.74 -1.34 0.70
C THR A 71 -7.97 -1.78 1.95
N SER A 72 -8.57 -2.67 2.76
CA SER A 72 -7.93 -3.19 3.97
C SER A 72 -6.68 -4.02 3.66
N MET A 73 -6.74 -4.80 2.58
CA MET A 73 -5.62 -5.62 2.11
C MET A 73 -4.43 -4.73 1.71
N MET A 74 -4.66 -3.70 0.90
CA MET A 74 -3.59 -2.77 0.52
C MET A 74 -3.05 -2.01 1.73
N ALA A 75 -3.91 -1.52 2.62
CA ALA A 75 -3.47 -0.80 3.82
C ALA A 75 -2.59 -1.65 4.74
N VAL A 76 -2.99 -2.90 5.02
CA VAL A 76 -2.15 -3.83 5.82
C VAL A 76 -0.80 -4.04 5.17
N GLY A 77 -0.77 -4.13 3.83
CA GLY A 77 0.45 -4.40 3.07
C GLY A 77 1.46 -3.27 3.06
N VAL A 78 0.98 -2.03 2.92
CA VAL A 78 1.88 -0.93 2.60
C VAL A 78 1.92 0.20 3.63
N LEU A 79 0.97 0.29 4.58
CA LEU A 79 0.88 1.45 5.47
C LEU A 79 2.17 1.69 6.25
N LEU A 80 2.77 0.66 6.86
CA LEU A 80 4.02 0.83 7.62
C LEU A 80 5.22 1.11 6.71
N PRO A 81 5.44 0.42 5.57
CA PRO A 81 6.47 0.79 4.62
C PRO A 81 6.31 2.22 4.07
N GLU A 82 5.09 2.65 3.78
CA GLU A 82 4.83 4.03 3.33
C GLU A 82 5.14 5.07 4.41
N LEU A 83 4.82 4.78 5.67
CA LEU A 83 5.20 5.65 6.78
C LEU A 83 6.73 5.73 6.94
N ALA A 84 7.44 4.60 6.77
CA ALA A 84 8.90 4.60 6.78
C ALA A 84 9.49 5.39 5.61
N TRP A 85 8.94 5.24 4.40
CA TRP A 85 9.33 6.03 3.23
C TRP A 85 9.09 7.53 3.46
N ASN A 86 7.92 7.90 3.98
CA ASN A 86 7.60 9.29 4.31
C ASN A 86 8.55 9.87 5.36
N LEU A 87 8.87 9.09 6.38
CA LEU A 87 9.81 9.51 7.41
C LEU A 87 11.20 9.77 6.83
N ASP A 88 11.72 8.86 5.99
CA ASP A 88 12.99 9.03 5.27
C ASP A 88 12.96 10.28 4.38
N PHE A 89 11.89 10.46 3.60
CA PHE A 89 11.72 11.60 2.70
C PHE A 89 11.75 12.94 3.43
N PHE A 90 10.93 13.10 4.47
CA PHE A 90 10.85 14.37 5.20
C PHE A 90 12.11 14.65 6.02
N LEU A 91 12.73 13.62 6.62
CA LEU A 91 14.00 13.79 7.31
C LEU A 91 15.10 14.24 6.35
N ARG A 92 15.20 13.60 5.19
CA ARG A 92 16.17 13.97 4.15
C ARG A 92 15.89 15.35 3.59
N LEU A 93 14.63 15.73 3.38
CA LEU A 93 14.23 17.06 2.92
C LEU A 93 14.67 18.17 3.89
N ILE A 94 14.59 17.91 5.20
CA ILE A 94 14.93 18.89 6.25
C ILE A 94 16.43 18.91 6.52
N THR A 95 17.10 17.74 6.59
CA THR A 95 18.48 17.63 7.03
C THR A 95 19.50 17.59 5.89
N GLY A 96 19.08 17.22 4.67
CA GLY A 96 19.95 16.94 3.54
C GLY A 96 20.69 15.60 3.60
N PHE A 97 20.45 14.78 4.64
CA PHE A 97 21.18 13.51 4.88
C PHE A 97 20.24 12.32 4.95
N ASP A 98 20.76 11.12 4.65
CA ASP A 98 20.10 9.85 4.93
C ASP A 98 20.19 9.53 6.43
N VAL A 99 19.21 10.00 7.19
CA VAL A 99 19.20 9.86 8.66
C VAL A 99 18.88 8.42 9.08
N ILE A 100 18.03 7.73 8.32
CA ILE A 100 17.57 6.37 8.65
C ILE A 100 18.56 5.31 8.14
N GLY A 101 19.37 5.63 7.13
CA GLY A 101 20.32 4.70 6.52
C GLY A 101 19.71 3.66 5.59
N LEU A 102 18.43 3.77 5.23
CA LEU A 102 17.75 2.88 4.30
C LEU A 102 17.88 3.33 2.84
N ASN A 103 18.19 4.60 2.62
CA ASN A 103 18.26 5.25 1.31
C ASN A 103 17.01 5.01 0.42
N ALA A 104 15.84 4.87 1.06
CA ALA A 104 14.59 4.57 0.37
C ALA A 104 14.14 5.70 -0.56
N THR A 105 14.50 6.94 -0.24
CA THR A 105 14.10 8.16 -0.98
C THR A 105 15.27 8.85 -1.69
N GLY A 106 16.47 8.23 -1.71
CA GLY A 106 17.68 8.83 -2.31
C GLY A 106 17.46 9.32 -3.73
N TYR A 107 16.77 8.55 -4.54
CA TYR A 107 16.46 8.86 -5.94
C TYR A 107 15.68 10.17 -6.13
N MET A 108 14.90 10.61 -5.13
CA MET A 108 14.14 11.87 -5.16
C MET A 108 15.03 13.11 -5.15
N PHE A 109 16.27 12.97 -4.68
CA PHE A 109 17.22 14.08 -4.49
C PHE A 109 18.40 14.02 -5.47
N GLU A 110 18.39 13.05 -6.39
CA GLU A 110 19.40 12.96 -7.45
C GLU A 110 19.13 13.94 -8.58
N SER A 111 20.17 14.65 -9.03
CA SER A 111 20.07 15.75 -10.02
C SER A 111 19.68 15.29 -11.43
N HIS A 112 19.79 13.99 -11.73
CA HIS A 112 19.47 13.42 -13.04
C HIS A 112 18.08 12.79 -13.12
N CYS A 113 17.33 12.72 -12.01
CA CYS A 113 15.94 12.28 -12.05
C CYS A 113 15.04 13.31 -12.71
N MET A 114 14.14 12.86 -13.59
CA MET A 114 13.18 13.76 -14.22
C MET A 114 12.26 14.38 -13.16
N PRO A 115 12.07 15.70 -13.15
CA PRO A 115 11.20 16.37 -12.17
C PRO A 115 9.76 15.81 -12.15
N LEU A 116 9.29 15.38 -13.33
CA LEU A 116 7.96 14.78 -13.48
C LEU A 116 7.86 13.42 -12.75
N PHE A 117 8.91 12.60 -12.83
CA PHE A 117 8.97 11.32 -12.09
C PHE A 117 8.94 11.57 -10.58
N ASN A 118 9.75 12.51 -10.08
CA ASN A 118 9.77 12.88 -8.67
C ASN A 118 8.40 13.39 -8.19
N PHE A 119 7.72 14.21 -9.02
CA PHE A 119 6.37 14.68 -8.73
C PHE A 119 5.39 13.50 -8.55
N PHE A 120 5.40 12.53 -9.48
CA PHE A 120 4.53 11.37 -9.38
C PHE A 120 4.89 10.46 -8.20
N SER A 121 6.17 10.38 -7.80
CA SER A 121 6.61 9.61 -6.62
C SER A 121 6.06 10.16 -5.30
N LEU A 122 5.54 11.39 -5.28
CA LEU A 122 4.80 11.91 -4.12
C LEU A 122 3.49 11.15 -3.83
N PHE A 123 3.12 10.17 -4.66
CA PHE A 123 2.02 9.27 -4.33
C PHE A 123 2.25 8.52 -3.01
N HIS A 124 3.50 8.27 -2.63
CA HIS A 124 3.86 7.70 -1.33
C HIS A 124 3.39 8.54 -0.14
N VAL A 125 3.21 9.85 -0.31
CA VAL A 125 2.60 10.72 0.71
C VAL A 125 1.08 10.61 0.67
N MET A 126 0.49 10.60 -0.53
CA MET A 126 -0.96 10.59 -0.73
C MET A 126 -1.60 9.23 -0.39
N LEU A 127 -0.93 8.12 -0.76
CA LEU A 127 -1.49 6.77 -0.68
C LEU A 127 -1.85 6.36 0.76
N PRO A 128 -1.00 6.51 1.79
CA PRO A 128 -1.36 6.16 3.16
C PRO A 128 -2.53 7.00 3.69
N LEU A 129 -2.62 8.27 3.32
CA LEU A 129 -3.73 9.15 3.71
C LEU A 129 -5.05 8.67 3.08
N LEU A 130 -5.02 8.31 1.79
CA LEU A 130 -6.18 7.78 1.08
C LEU A 130 -6.63 6.43 1.66
N LEU A 131 -5.69 5.53 1.95
CA LEU A 131 -5.97 4.23 2.56
C LEU A 131 -6.63 4.38 3.94
N LEU A 132 -6.08 5.22 4.81
CA LEU A 132 -6.64 5.48 6.14
C LEU A 132 -8.02 6.15 6.05
N TRP A 133 -8.19 7.10 5.13
CA TRP A 133 -9.49 7.74 4.90
C TRP A 133 -10.52 6.72 4.40
N MET A 134 -10.17 5.84 3.46
CA MET A 134 -11.09 4.82 2.98
C MET A 134 -11.45 3.80 4.07
N ILE A 135 -10.48 3.36 4.88
CA ILE A 135 -10.77 2.47 6.02
C ILE A 135 -11.67 3.17 7.04
N HIS A 136 -11.45 4.46 7.29
CA HIS A 136 -12.34 5.23 8.16
C HIS A 136 -13.78 5.25 7.63
N ARG A 137 -13.96 5.33 6.31
CA ARG A 137 -15.30 5.38 5.67
C ARG A 137 -15.94 4.00 5.53
N LEU A 138 -15.18 2.98 5.16
CA LEU A 138 -15.68 1.64 4.82
C LEU A 138 -15.55 0.63 5.97
N GLY A 139 -14.73 0.93 6.97
CA GLY A 139 -14.31 0.02 8.03
C GLY A 139 -13.11 -0.83 7.63
N TYR A 140 -12.52 -1.52 8.62
CA TYR A 140 -11.40 -2.44 8.42
C TYR A 140 -11.90 -3.90 8.33
N ASP A 141 -11.45 -4.66 7.32
CA ASP A 141 -11.75 -6.09 7.17
C ASP A 141 -10.57 -6.93 7.68
N THR A 142 -10.80 -7.68 8.75
CA THR A 142 -9.75 -8.48 9.42
C THR A 142 -9.20 -9.63 8.58
N ARG A 143 -9.92 -10.09 7.54
CA ARG A 143 -9.45 -11.12 6.61
C ARG A 143 -8.33 -10.63 5.71
N ALA A 144 -8.16 -9.30 5.61
CA ALA A 144 -7.18 -8.65 4.76
C ALA A 144 -5.74 -9.10 5.05
N VAL A 145 -5.38 -9.34 6.31
CA VAL A 145 -4.03 -9.78 6.69
C VAL A 145 -3.66 -11.13 6.05
N TYR A 146 -4.59 -12.07 5.98
CA TYR A 146 -4.33 -13.38 5.36
C TYR A 146 -4.16 -13.28 3.84
N ALA A 147 -5.04 -12.51 3.19
CA ALA A 147 -4.95 -12.29 1.74
C ALA A 147 -3.68 -11.53 1.36
N GLN A 148 -3.30 -10.54 2.16
CA GLN A 148 -2.07 -9.78 1.94
C GLN A 148 -0.82 -10.65 2.17
N THR A 149 -0.85 -11.54 3.16
CA THR A 149 0.23 -12.51 3.37
C THR A 149 0.42 -13.39 2.14
N LEU A 150 -0.69 -13.91 1.59
CA LEU A 150 -0.65 -14.72 0.37
C LEU A 150 -0.09 -13.89 -0.82
N LEU A 151 -0.53 -12.65 -1.00
CA LEU A 151 -0.01 -11.77 -2.05
C LEU A 151 1.50 -11.57 -1.90
N VAL A 152 1.99 -11.27 -0.71
CA VAL A 152 3.43 -11.10 -0.42
C VAL A 152 4.19 -12.39 -0.74
N TRP A 153 3.68 -13.55 -0.34
CA TRP A 153 4.32 -14.84 -0.59
C TRP A 153 4.36 -15.24 -2.07
N VAL A 154 3.49 -14.68 -2.89
CA VAL A 154 3.55 -14.84 -4.36
C VAL A 154 4.45 -13.78 -4.98
N LEU A 155 4.32 -12.53 -4.54
CA LEU A 155 5.00 -11.39 -5.18
C LEU A 155 6.51 -11.38 -4.92
N LEU A 156 6.96 -11.67 -3.68
CA LEU A 156 8.40 -11.65 -3.36
C LEU A 156 9.21 -12.68 -4.19
N PRO A 157 8.79 -13.94 -4.35
CA PRO A 157 9.45 -14.86 -5.28
C PRO A 157 9.43 -14.39 -6.73
N ILE A 158 8.34 -13.77 -7.20
CA ILE A 158 8.29 -13.19 -8.55
C ILE A 158 9.33 -12.08 -8.67
N CYS A 159 9.44 -11.16 -7.71
CA CYS A 159 10.47 -10.13 -7.71
C CYS A 159 11.88 -10.74 -7.75
N TYR A 160 12.14 -11.75 -6.93
CA TYR A 160 13.45 -12.40 -6.87
C TYR A 160 13.85 -13.10 -8.18
N LEU A 161 12.88 -13.71 -8.88
CA LEU A 161 13.13 -14.46 -10.12
C LEU A 161 13.10 -13.59 -11.38
N ALA A 162 12.31 -12.50 -11.37
CA ALA A 162 12.03 -11.69 -12.55
C ALA A 162 12.76 -10.35 -12.57
N THR A 163 13.47 -9.99 -11.50
CA THR A 163 14.21 -8.72 -11.41
C THR A 163 15.65 -8.95 -11.00
N ASP A 164 16.48 -7.93 -11.15
CA ASP A 164 17.90 -7.96 -10.81
C ASP A 164 18.18 -7.34 -9.42
N ALA A 165 19.38 -7.64 -8.89
CA ALA A 165 19.81 -7.16 -7.60
C ALA A 165 20.09 -5.64 -7.56
N GLU A 166 20.32 -5.00 -8.71
CA GLU A 166 20.53 -3.54 -8.79
C GLU A 166 19.23 -2.79 -8.52
N ARG A 167 18.11 -3.33 -9.02
CA ARG A 167 16.78 -2.77 -8.75
C ARG A 167 16.26 -3.09 -7.36
N ASN A 168 16.62 -4.26 -6.84
CA ASN A 168 16.28 -4.75 -5.50
C ASN A 168 14.82 -4.51 -5.08
N ILE A 169 13.88 -4.81 -5.98
CA ILE A 169 12.45 -4.54 -5.79
C ILE A 169 11.93 -5.30 -4.57
N ASN A 170 11.20 -4.63 -3.71
CA ASN A 170 10.73 -5.13 -2.41
C ASN A 170 11.87 -5.68 -1.53
N TRP A 171 13.11 -5.23 -1.77
CA TRP A 171 14.31 -5.62 -1.02
C TRP A 171 14.57 -7.12 -0.99
N VAL A 172 14.21 -7.84 -2.06
CA VAL A 172 14.37 -9.30 -2.15
C VAL A 172 15.82 -9.76 -2.22
N PHE A 173 16.76 -8.85 -2.45
CA PHE A 173 18.20 -9.11 -2.46
C PHE A 173 18.95 -8.53 -1.25
N GLY A 174 18.28 -7.80 -0.37
CA GLY A 174 18.87 -7.17 0.83
C GLY A 174 18.11 -5.91 1.23
N ILE A 175 18.11 -5.56 2.53
CA ILE A 175 17.55 -4.29 2.99
C ILE A 175 18.51 -3.16 2.61
N GLY A 176 18.02 -2.17 1.86
CA GLY A 176 18.82 -1.06 1.33
C GLY A 176 19.70 -1.46 0.14
N ASN A 177 20.75 -0.68 -0.11
CA ASN A 177 21.77 -0.92 -1.13
C ASN A 177 23.16 -0.78 -0.49
N PRO A 178 24.14 -1.66 -0.81
CA PRO A 178 24.13 -2.73 -1.79
C PRO A 178 23.33 -3.98 -1.32
N PRO A 179 23.08 -4.94 -2.24
CA PRO A 179 22.49 -6.23 -1.88
C PRO A 179 23.28 -6.95 -0.80
N GLN A 180 22.60 -7.72 0.05
CA GLN A 180 23.24 -8.47 1.13
C GLN A 180 24.11 -9.62 0.61
N THR A 181 25.21 -9.94 1.35
CA THR A 181 26.16 -11.00 1.00
C THR A 181 26.39 -12.00 2.15
N TRP A 182 25.73 -11.84 3.28
CA TRP A 182 25.96 -12.61 4.51
C TRP A 182 25.24 -13.96 4.53
N VAL A 183 24.18 -14.16 3.70
CA VAL A 183 23.53 -15.46 3.47
C VAL A 183 23.23 -15.69 2.00
N SER A 184 22.93 -16.95 1.63
CA SER A 184 22.51 -17.26 0.26
C SER A 184 21.19 -16.55 -0.09
N GLY A 185 21.04 -16.11 -1.35
CA GLY A 185 19.85 -15.38 -1.81
C GLY A 185 18.51 -16.09 -1.52
N PRO A 186 18.36 -17.41 -1.82
CA PRO A 186 17.13 -18.13 -1.48
C PRO A 186 16.84 -18.18 0.01
N LEU A 187 17.86 -18.30 0.87
CA LEU A 187 17.68 -18.29 2.33
C LEU A 187 17.23 -16.90 2.80
N TYR A 188 17.84 -15.83 2.26
CA TYR A 188 17.42 -14.47 2.55
C TYR A 188 15.96 -14.23 2.15
N LEU A 189 15.55 -14.68 0.96
CA LEU A 189 14.17 -14.59 0.50
C LEU A 189 13.21 -15.29 1.45
N LEU A 190 13.51 -16.50 1.90
CA LEU A 190 12.70 -17.23 2.87
C LEU A 190 12.57 -16.46 4.20
N VAL A 191 13.69 -15.91 4.70
CA VAL A 191 13.67 -15.05 5.90
C VAL A 191 12.78 -13.84 5.69
N LEU A 192 12.90 -13.15 4.53
CA LEU A 192 12.08 -11.99 4.21
C LEU A 192 10.58 -12.35 4.12
N MET A 193 10.25 -13.50 3.50
CA MET A 193 8.87 -14.00 3.41
C MET A 193 8.23 -14.29 4.77
N CYS A 194 9.03 -14.64 5.78
CA CYS A 194 8.57 -14.79 7.17
C CYS A 194 8.56 -13.45 7.92
N ALA A 195 9.60 -12.65 7.73
CA ALA A 195 9.78 -11.37 8.43
C ALA A 195 8.73 -10.33 8.03
N TYR A 196 8.38 -10.26 6.74
CA TYR A 196 7.42 -9.27 6.27
C TYR A 196 6.03 -9.44 6.92
N PRO A 197 5.40 -10.62 6.94
CA PRO A 197 4.18 -10.84 7.70
C PRO A 197 4.33 -10.52 9.19
N LEU A 198 5.42 -10.94 9.80
CA LEU A 198 5.62 -10.80 11.25
C LEU A 198 5.83 -9.36 11.69
N PHE A 199 6.64 -8.59 10.96
CA PHE A 199 7.05 -7.25 11.36
C PHE A 199 6.30 -6.12 10.66
N VAL A 200 5.61 -6.40 9.55
CA VAL A 200 4.83 -5.41 8.80
C VAL A 200 3.35 -5.70 8.88
N LEU A 201 2.90 -6.88 8.41
CA LEU A 201 1.46 -7.13 8.25
C LEU A 201 0.75 -7.29 9.60
N ILE A 202 1.33 -8.06 10.54
CA ILE A 202 0.72 -8.30 11.85
C ILE A 202 0.63 -7.00 12.66
N PRO A 203 1.70 -6.19 12.81
CA PRO A 203 1.60 -4.89 13.49
C PRO A 203 0.58 -3.95 12.83
N ALA A 204 0.61 -3.82 11.50
CA ALA A 204 -0.36 -3.01 10.76
C ALA A 204 -1.80 -3.50 10.99
N HIS A 205 -2.03 -4.82 10.97
CA HIS A 205 -3.32 -5.43 11.26
C HIS A 205 -3.84 -5.02 12.66
N PHE A 206 -3.01 -5.16 13.69
CA PHE A 206 -3.42 -4.79 15.05
C PHE A 206 -3.70 -3.30 15.19
N MET A 207 -2.89 -2.44 14.58
CA MET A 207 -3.11 -0.98 14.58
C MET A 207 -4.43 -0.62 13.91
N LEU A 208 -4.69 -1.16 12.71
CA LEU A 208 -5.91 -0.89 11.96
C LEU A 208 -7.15 -1.48 12.65
N ASN A 209 -7.04 -2.68 13.19
CA ASN A 209 -8.13 -3.33 13.91
C ASN A 209 -8.49 -2.56 15.20
N ALA A 210 -7.50 -2.12 15.97
CA ALA A 210 -7.72 -1.33 17.17
C ALA A 210 -8.30 0.06 16.87
N GLY A 211 -7.89 0.70 15.76
CA GLY A 211 -8.33 2.03 15.37
C GLY A 211 -9.72 2.08 14.73
N PHE A 212 -10.08 1.05 13.94
CA PHE A 212 -11.24 1.13 13.04
C PHE A 212 -12.29 0.03 13.21
N ASN A 213 -12.07 -0.97 14.04
CA ASN A 213 -13.04 -2.06 14.29
C ASN A 213 -13.86 -1.89 15.58
N ARG A 214 -13.74 -0.76 16.28
CA ARG A 214 -14.51 -0.47 17.51
C ARG A 214 -15.88 0.16 17.24
N ARG A 215 -16.37 0.07 16.00
CA ARG A 215 -17.68 0.61 15.63
C ARG A 215 -18.64 -0.49 15.20
#